data_288932178327d32232fa72f0dd901944
#
_entry.id   288932178327d32232fa72f0dd901944
#
_cell.length_a   1.000
_cell.length_b   1.000
_cell.length_c   1.000
_cell.angle_alpha   90.00
_cell.angle_beta   90.00
_cell.angle_gamma   90.00
#
_symmetry.space_group_name_H-M   'P 1'
#
loop_
_entity.id
_entity.type
_entity.pdbx_description
1 polymer ?
#
loop_
_entity_poly.entity_id
_entity_poly.type
_entity_poly.pdbx_seq_one_letter_code
_entity_poly.pdbx_strand_id
1 'polypeptide(L)'
;MCFCFYSFPGGQLDSCDLSLDWPKYLSSSINIDRFSKKNVDIYKDIDHPYPGLVFRLCAIRETFEETGLLLAKSRTSSNSNYATIPNLSNNIIDEWRNKIRHDASQFIVMCKEIQIEPDVDSLFEWSQYLAAAIAKVRFDTIFYIAPLSNTYSCLIAHDDHETVSADWLEPNIAMNEYYKNSINFLPPQIYELSRLGNFQKLSNLIEYLSKCKNDSEYQIKRMLGICYKIPEAMLLIMPGDEHYPLDASFTTPILSSNQTLKDFDSKIQNRLVMMNKGDNRKWQVHYKDSNENRKNQLYIKPLTDGWEKL
;
A
#
# COMPACT_ATOMS: atom_id res chain seq x y z
N MET A 1 13.58 -12.56 21.26
CA MET A 1 13.88 -11.44 20.34
C MET A 1 12.55 -10.99 19.77
N CYS A 2 12.09 -9.81 20.14
CA CYS A 2 10.88 -9.22 19.57
C CYS A 2 11.26 -8.68 18.19
N PHE A 3 10.72 -9.25 17.10
CA PHE A 3 10.96 -8.72 15.78
C PHE A 3 9.98 -7.56 15.54
N CYS A 4 10.49 -6.34 15.56
CA CYS A 4 9.72 -5.20 15.07
C CYS A 4 9.63 -5.27 13.54
N PHE A 5 8.42 -5.23 13.01
CA PHE A 5 8.17 -5.11 11.58
C PHE A 5 7.82 -3.67 11.26
N TYR A 6 8.40 -3.15 10.18
CA TYR A 6 7.96 -1.90 9.57
C TYR A 6 6.78 -2.17 8.64
N SER A 7 5.79 -1.32 8.72
CA SER A 7 4.62 -1.33 7.81
C SER A 7 4.35 0.08 7.28
N PHE A 8 3.64 0.16 6.17
CA PHE A 8 3.02 1.42 5.77
C PHE A 8 1.87 1.72 6.74
N PRO A 9 1.60 3.01 7.04
CA PRO A 9 0.50 3.38 7.91
C PRO A 9 -0.84 2.92 7.32
N GLY A 10 -1.73 2.43 8.18
CA GLY A 10 -3.05 1.96 7.81
C GLY A 10 -3.58 0.87 8.70
N GLY A 11 -4.90 0.70 8.69
CA GLY A 11 -5.63 -0.25 9.53
C GLY A 11 -6.91 -0.78 8.90
N GLN A 12 -7.89 -1.06 9.72
CA GLN A 12 -9.16 -1.65 9.31
C GLN A 12 -10.25 -0.59 9.14
N LEU A 13 -11.21 -0.89 8.28
CA LEU A 13 -12.41 -0.07 8.17
C LEU A 13 -13.16 -0.02 9.50
N ASP A 14 -13.52 1.18 9.91
CA ASP A 14 -14.46 1.42 10.99
C ASP A 14 -15.83 1.81 10.45
N SER A 15 -16.87 1.63 11.26
CA SER A 15 -18.23 2.02 10.92
C SER A 15 -18.37 3.51 10.58
N CYS A 16 -17.52 4.37 11.15
CA CYS A 16 -17.50 5.80 10.86
C CYS A 16 -17.02 6.11 9.43
N ASP A 17 -16.16 5.27 8.85
CA ASP A 17 -15.68 5.42 7.47
C ASP A 17 -16.84 5.17 6.48
N LEU A 18 -17.82 4.34 6.86
CA LEU A 18 -19.03 4.02 6.10
C LEU A 18 -20.17 5.05 6.28
N SER A 19 -19.96 6.11 7.04
CA SER A 19 -20.99 7.09 7.31
C SER A 19 -21.40 7.85 6.05
N LEU A 20 -22.72 7.90 5.77
CA LEU A 20 -23.28 8.73 4.70
C LEU A 20 -23.22 10.25 4.98
N ASP A 21 -22.69 10.66 6.12
CA ASP A 21 -22.42 12.06 6.41
C ASP A 21 -21.17 12.58 5.68
N TRP A 22 -20.23 11.70 5.34
CA TRP A 22 -19.05 12.08 4.57
C TRP A 22 -19.39 12.66 3.20
N PRO A 23 -20.19 11.98 2.35
CA PRO A 23 -20.63 12.53 1.07
C PRO A 23 -21.32 13.92 1.19
N LYS A 24 -22.07 14.13 2.27
CA LYS A 24 -22.75 15.42 2.52
C LYS A 24 -21.79 16.51 3.00
N TYR A 25 -20.74 16.11 3.71
CA TYR A 25 -19.76 17.02 4.28
C TYR A 25 -18.74 17.52 3.28
N LEU A 26 -18.25 16.64 2.39
CA LEU A 26 -17.23 16.99 1.41
C LEU A 26 -17.69 18.14 0.49
N SER A 27 -16.76 18.97 0.08
CA SER A 27 -17.07 20.10 -0.80
C SER A 27 -17.52 19.67 -2.18
N SER A 28 -18.33 20.49 -2.84
CA SER A 28 -18.83 20.25 -4.21
C SER A 28 -17.73 20.23 -5.27
N SER A 29 -16.51 20.63 -4.94
CA SER A 29 -15.35 20.52 -5.83
C SER A 29 -14.89 19.07 -6.01
N ILE A 30 -15.28 18.18 -5.10
CA ILE A 30 -14.97 16.75 -5.17
C ILE A 30 -16.04 16.06 -6.01
N ASN A 31 -15.64 15.48 -7.13
CA ASN A 31 -16.54 14.62 -7.91
C ASN A 31 -16.71 13.28 -7.20
N ILE A 32 -17.77 13.19 -6.38
CA ILE A 32 -18.01 12.04 -5.52
C ILE A 32 -18.41 10.78 -6.31
N ASP A 33 -19.04 10.96 -7.48
CA ASP A 33 -19.51 9.86 -8.30
C ASP A 33 -18.38 8.97 -8.83
N ARG A 34 -17.16 9.50 -8.93
CA ARG A 34 -15.98 8.70 -9.29
C ARG A 34 -15.69 7.59 -8.29
N PHE A 35 -16.08 7.75 -7.03
CA PHE A 35 -15.88 6.77 -5.96
C PHE A 35 -16.98 5.70 -5.90
N SER A 36 -18.04 5.82 -6.71
CA SER A 36 -19.10 4.80 -6.84
C SER A 36 -18.66 3.60 -7.69
N LYS A 37 -17.57 3.75 -8.46
CA LYS A 37 -17.10 2.69 -9.36
C LYS A 37 -16.56 1.52 -8.53
N LYS A 38 -17.10 0.33 -8.78
CA LYS A 38 -16.64 -0.94 -8.22
C LYS A 38 -15.59 -1.60 -9.15
N ASN A 39 -14.64 -0.81 -9.64
CA ASN A 39 -13.58 -1.26 -10.56
C ASN A 39 -12.39 -1.92 -9.83
N VAL A 40 -12.30 -1.77 -8.53
CA VAL A 40 -11.33 -2.46 -7.67
C VAL A 40 -12.05 -3.59 -6.96
N ASP A 41 -11.47 -4.78 -6.91
CA ASP A 41 -12.18 -5.98 -6.42
C ASP A 41 -12.69 -5.82 -4.99
N ILE A 42 -11.89 -5.24 -4.09
CA ILE A 42 -12.29 -5.01 -2.69
C ILE A 42 -13.51 -4.07 -2.57
N TYR A 43 -13.72 -3.16 -3.53
CA TYR A 43 -14.87 -2.26 -3.49
C TYR A 43 -16.20 -2.98 -3.74
N LYS A 44 -16.15 -4.14 -4.41
CA LYS A 44 -17.34 -4.96 -4.68
C LYS A 44 -17.90 -5.62 -3.42
N ASP A 45 -17.04 -5.80 -2.42
CA ASP A 45 -17.38 -6.48 -1.17
C ASP A 45 -18.00 -5.51 -0.13
N ILE A 46 -18.07 -4.21 -0.45
CA ILE A 46 -18.62 -3.17 0.42
C ILE A 46 -19.99 -2.70 -0.09
N ASP A 47 -21.00 -2.84 0.76
CA ASP A 47 -22.35 -2.31 0.48
C ASP A 47 -22.42 -0.82 0.85
N HIS A 48 -21.88 0.01 -0.04
CA HIS A 48 -21.88 1.45 0.10
C HIS A 48 -21.96 2.11 -1.29
N PRO A 49 -22.68 3.26 -1.45
CA PRO A 49 -22.80 3.93 -2.75
C PRO A 49 -21.44 4.42 -3.28
N TYR A 50 -20.49 4.72 -2.39
CA TYR A 50 -19.17 5.24 -2.72
C TYR A 50 -18.05 4.42 -2.05
N PRO A 51 -17.85 3.14 -2.39
CA PRO A 51 -16.88 2.30 -1.71
C PRO A 51 -15.44 2.84 -1.84
N GLY A 52 -15.09 3.44 -2.97
CA GLY A 52 -13.77 4.06 -3.16
C GLY A 52 -13.51 5.24 -2.21
N LEU A 53 -14.55 5.94 -1.75
CA LEU A 53 -14.43 6.98 -0.71
C LEU A 53 -14.16 6.36 0.66
N VAL A 54 -14.91 5.32 1.02
CA VAL A 54 -14.78 4.62 2.31
C VAL A 54 -13.34 4.21 2.60
N PHE A 55 -12.70 3.53 1.66
CA PHE A 55 -11.31 3.09 1.84
C PHE A 55 -10.32 4.25 1.90
N ARG A 56 -10.55 5.36 1.19
CA ARG A 56 -9.70 6.55 1.28
C ARG A 56 -9.83 7.26 2.61
N LEU A 57 -11.05 7.36 3.13
CA LEU A 57 -11.29 7.93 4.47
C LEU A 57 -10.59 7.11 5.54
N CYS A 58 -10.72 5.78 5.51
CA CYS A 58 -9.98 4.88 6.39
C CYS A 58 -8.47 5.11 6.29
N ALA A 59 -7.90 5.11 5.08
CA ALA A 59 -6.46 5.29 4.90
C ALA A 59 -5.96 6.63 5.46
N ILE A 60 -6.73 7.72 5.30
CA ILE A 60 -6.36 9.04 5.85
C ILE A 60 -6.48 9.05 7.36
N ARG A 61 -7.58 8.50 7.92
CA ARG A 61 -7.81 8.42 9.36
C ARG A 61 -6.70 7.62 10.05
N GLU A 62 -6.43 6.41 9.59
CA GLU A 62 -5.39 5.54 10.14
C GLU A 62 -3.99 6.17 10.03
N THR A 63 -3.66 6.79 8.88
CA THR A 63 -2.40 7.52 8.74
C THR A 63 -2.27 8.63 9.78
N PHE A 64 -3.35 9.37 10.03
CA PHE A 64 -3.35 10.41 11.06
C PHE A 64 -3.22 9.82 12.48
N GLU A 65 -3.94 8.75 12.78
CA GLU A 65 -3.87 8.09 14.08
C GLU A 65 -2.47 7.56 14.39
N GLU A 66 -1.84 6.89 13.44
CA GLU A 66 -0.53 6.27 13.64
C GLU A 66 0.63 7.27 13.60
N THR A 67 0.59 8.24 12.69
CA THR A 67 1.75 9.10 12.40
C THR A 67 1.56 10.58 12.75
N GLY A 68 0.34 11.02 13.03
CA GLY A 68 -0.01 12.45 13.16
C GLY A 68 -0.08 13.18 11.82
N LEU A 69 0.19 12.52 10.70
CA LEU A 69 0.16 13.11 9.36
C LEU A 69 -1.29 13.18 8.86
N LEU A 70 -1.88 14.36 8.90
CA LEU A 70 -3.25 14.59 8.45
C LEU A 70 -3.29 15.01 6.97
N LEU A 71 -3.70 14.10 6.10
CA LEU A 71 -3.91 14.39 4.68
C LEU A 71 -5.28 15.06 4.50
N ALA A 72 -5.30 16.38 4.61
CA ALA A 72 -6.54 17.16 4.55
C ALA A 72 -6.28 18.55 3.99
N LYS A 73 -7.31 19.17 3.45
CA LYS A 73 -7.26 20.50 2.84
C LYS A 73 -8.39 21.37 3.36
N SER A 74 -8.23 22.70 3.18
CA SER A 74 -9.35 23.63 3.35
C SER A 74 -10.43 23.29 2.34
N ARG A 75 -11.70 23.37 2.73
CA ARG A 75 -12.86 23.12 1.86
C ARG A 75 -12.96 24.08 0.66
N THR A 76 -12.20 25.17 0.68
CA THR A 76 -12.11 26.17 -0.40
C THR A 76 -10.92 25.95 -1.32
N SER A 77 -10.05 24.97 -1.02
CA SER A 77 -8.84 24.72 -1.80
C SER A 77 -9.17 23.98 -3.12
N SER A 78 -8.40 24.29 -4.17
CA SER A 78 -8.46 23.56 -5.44
C SER A 78 -7.78 22.20 -5.32
N ASN A 79 -8.19 21.25 -6.18
CA ASN A 79 -7.58 19.93 -6.25
C ASN A 79 -6.14 20.01 -6.80
N SER A 80 -5.26 19.18 -6.26
CA SER A 80 -3.85 19.06 -6.62
C SER A 80 -3.47 17.60 -6.80
N ASN A 81 -2.38 17.34 -7.52
CA ASN A 81 -1.74 16.01 -7.57
C ASN A 81 -0.86 15.74 -6.33
N TYR A 82 -0.71 16.72 -5.46
CA TYR A 82 -0.02 16.58 -4.18
C TYR A 82 -1.02 16.65 -3.05
N ALA A 83 -0.87 15.75 -2.09
CA ALA A 83 -1.66 15.78 -0.87
C ALA A 83 -1.33 17.03 -0.05
N THR A 84 -2.35 17.59 0.53
CA THR A 84 -2.27 18.78 1.36
C THR A 84 -2.25 18.38 2.84
N ILE A 85 -1.49 19.10 3.64
CA ILE A 85 -1.43 18.96 5.10
C ILE A 85 -1.76 20.29 5.71
N PRO A 86 -2.79 20.40 6.58
CA PRO A 86 -3.13 21.62 7.28
C PRO A 86 -2.04 21.98 8.30
N ASN A 87 -1.77 23.26 8.44
CA ASN A 87 -0.82 23.75 9.44
C ASN A 87 -1.50 23.84 10.81
N LEU A 88 -1.43 22.73 11.57
CA LEU A 88 -1.97 22.62 12.92
C LEU A 88 -0.82 22.57 13.93
N SER A 89 -1.06 23.06 15.14
CA SER A 89 -0.09 22.91 16.24
C SER A 89 -0.06 21.45 16.73
N ASN A 90 1.08 21.01 17.25
CA ASN A 90 1.24 19.67 17.80
C ASN A 90 0.19 19.36 18.88
N ASN A 91 -0.13 20.29 19.74
CA ASN A 91 -1.15 20.09 20.79
C ASN A 91 -2.53 19.75 20.19
N ILE A 92 -2.92 20.40 19.11
CA ILE A 92 -4.18 20.11 18.40
C ILE A 92 -4.11 18.74 17.76
N ILE A 93 -2.98 18.41 17.13
CA ILE A 93 -2.75 17.10 16.51
C ILE A 93 -2.87 15.99 17.57
N ASP A 94 -2.15 16.11 18.68
CA ASP A 94 -2.13 15.09 19.74
C ASP A 94 -3.51 14.93 20.40
N GLU A 95 -4.20 16.04 20.66
CA GLU A 95 -5.56 16.02 21.22
C GLU A 95 -6.52 15.23 20.31
N TRP A 96 -6.54 15.54 19.00
CA TRP A 96 -7.44 14.88 18.06
C TRP A 96 -7.04 13.43 17.80
N ARG A 97 -5.73 13.12 17.71
CA ARG A 97 -5.26 11.73 17.62
C ARG A 97 -5.78 10.90 18.79
N ASN A 98 -5.67 11.41 20.01
CA ASN A 98 -6.17 10.72 21.20
C ASN A 98 -7.69 10.51 21.16
N LYS A 99 -8.46 11.51 20.76
CA LYS A 99 -9.93 11.40 20.63
C LYS A 99 -10.31 10.34 19.59
N ILE A 100 -9.68 10.37 18.41
CA ILE A 100 -10.01 9.49 17.28
C ILE A 100 -9.63 8.05 17.58
N ARG A 101 -8.49 7.79 18.22
CA ARG A 101 -8.10 6.44 18.67
C ARG A 101 -9.11 5.81 19.64
N HIS A 102 -9.71 6.60 20.52
CA HIS A 102 -10.74 6.11 21.43
C HIS A 102 -12.10 5.93 20.74
N ASP A 103 -12.38 6.75 19.75
CA ASP A 103 -13.63 6.76 19.01
C ASP A 103 -13.39 7.32 17.60
N ALA A 104 -13.26 6.44 16.62
CA ALA A 104 -13.00 6.78 15.22
C ALA A 104 -14.03 7.76 14.63
N SER A 105 -15.28 7.79 15.19
CA SER A 105 -16.31 8.75 14.76
C SER A 105 -15.93 10.21 15.02
N GLN A 106 -14.94 10.47 15.88
CA GLN A 106 -14.41 11.81 16.14
C GLN A 106 -13.67 12.39 14.93
N PHE A 107 -13.31 11.55 13.93
CA PHE A 107 -12.61 12.05 12.74
C PHE A 107 -13.46 13.05 11.93
N ILE A 108 -14.72 12.77 11.69
CA ILE A 108 -15.62 13.73 11.01
C ILE A 108 -15.94 14.95 11.91
N VAL A 109 -15.98 14.74 13.23
CA VAL A 109 -16.19 15.85 14.19
C VAL A 109 -15.00 16.81 14.11
N MET A 110 -13.76 16.31 14.17
CA MET A 110 -12.55 17.08 13.97
C MET A 110 -12.60 17.89 12.67
N CYS A 111 -12.90 17.24 11.56
CA CYS A 111 -12.96 17.89 10.26
C CYS A 111 -13.95 19.07 10.23
N LYS A 112 -15.12 18.90 10.88
CA LYS A 112 -16.14 19.94 11.00
C LYS A 112 -15.69 21.10 11.91
N GLU A 113 -15.04 20.78 13.03
CA GLU A 113 -14.62 21.77 14.03
C GLU A 113 -13.50 22.66 13.50
N ILE A 114 -12.49 22.07 12.86
CA ILE A 114 -11.36 22.84 12.31
C ILE A 114 -11.53 23.26 10.83
N GLN A 115 -12.72 23.04 10.25
CA GLN A 115 -13.13 23.51 8.92
C GLN A 115 -12.24 22.99 7.78
N ILE A 116 -11.84 21.73 7.85
CA ILE A 116 -11.07 21.02 6.80
C ILE A 116 -11.87 19.86 6.23
N GLU A 117 -11.40 19.30 5.12
CA GLU A 117 -11.91 18.05 4.57
C GLU A 117 -10.76 17.10 4.22
N PRO A 118 -10.93 15.76 4.39
CA PRO A 118 -9.95 14.78 3.96
C PRO A 118 -9.62 14.95 2.47
N ASP A 119 -8.33 14.93 2.13
CA ASP A 119 -7.86 15.13 0.76
C ASP A 119 -7.92 13.80 -0.03
N VAL A 120 -9.13 13.26 -0.15
CA VAL A 120 -9.40 11.97 -0.82
C VAL A 120 -9.00 11.95 -2.30
N ASP A 121 -8.89 13.13 -2.93
CA ASP A 121 -8.53 13.29 -4.32
C ASP A 121 -7.04 13.08 -4.59
N SER A 122 -6.20 13.31 -3.59
CA SER A 122 -4.75 13.14 -3.69
C SER A 122 -4.27 11.71 -3.47
N LEU A 123 -5.16 10.79 -3.06
CA LEU A 123 -4.83 9.38 -2.92
C LEU A 123 -4.98 8.67 -4.27
N PHE A 124 -3.88 8.14 -4.77
CA PHE A 124 -3.85 7.32 -5.97
C PHE A 124 -3.91 5.85 -5.61
N GLU A 125 -4.85 5.11 -6.20
CA GLU A 125 -4.91 3.65 -6.07
C GLU A 125 -3.63 3.04 -6.64
N TRP A 126 -2.94 2.24 -5.84
CA TRP A 126 -1.64 1.69 -6.22
C TRP A 126 -1.66 0.19 -6.42
N SER A 127 -2.12 -0.55 -5.43
CA SER A 127 -2.18 -2.01 -5.47
C SER A 127 -3.18 -2.56 -4.46
N GLN A 128 -3.63 -3.79 -4.69
CA GLN A 128 -4.48 -4.53 -3.77
C GLN A 128 -3.90 -5.90 -3.52
N TYR A 129 -3.81 -6.31 -2.27
CA TYR A 129 -3.29 -7.61 -1.88
C TYR A 129 -4.30 -8.37 -1.04
N LEU A 130 -4.59 -9.59 -1.49
CA LEU A 130 -5.21 -10.59 -0.65
C LEU A 130 -4.11 -11.44 -0.02
N ALA A 131 -4.06 -11.47 1.31
CA ALA A 131 -2.99 -12.16 2.01
C ALA A 131 -2.93 -13.65 1.62
N ALA A 132 -1.72 -14.15 1.33
CA ALA A 132 -1.47 -15.53 0.94
C ALA A 132 -1.77 -16.51 2.08
N ALA A 133 -1.93 -17.80 1.75
CA ALA A 133 -2.25 -18.87 2.71
C ALA A 133 -1.20 -19.06 3.83
N ILE A 134 0.01 -18.52 3.66
CA ILE A 134 1.05 -18.52 4.70
C ILE A 134 0.73 -17.59 5.88
N ALA A 135 -0.12 -16.57 5.68
CA ALA A 135 -0.48 -15.63 6.72
C ALA A 135 -1.48 -16.25 7.70
N LYS A 136 -1.23 -16.08 9.00
CA LYS A 136 -2.14 -16.57 10.06
C LYS A 136 -3.49 -15.85 10.03
N VAL A 137 -3.46 -14.54 9.82
CA VAL A 137 -4.64 -13.71 9.59
C VAL A 137 -4.54 -13.16 8.18
N ARG A 138 -5.63 -13.25 7.43
CA ARG A 138 -5.63 -12.88 6.01
C ARG A 138 -6.50 -11.65 5.80
N PHE A 139 -5.83 -10.58 5.42
CA PHE A 139 -6.48 -9.33 5.06
C PHE A 139 -6.54 -9.18 3.54
N ASP A 140 -7.56 -8.51 3.09
CA ASP A 140 -7.63 -7.92 1.75
C ASP A 140 -7.35 -6.43 1.91
N THR A 141 -6.23 -5.97 1.35
CA THR A 141 -5.67 -4.64 1.63
C THR A 141 -5.47 -3.88 0.34
N ILE A 142 -5.96 -2.65 0.29
CA ILE A 142 -5.64 -1.70 -0.78
C ILE A 142 -4.56 -0.73 -0.32
N PHE A 143 -3.55 -0.52 -1.15
CA PHE A 143 -2.52 0.48 -0.95
C PHE A 143 -2.78 1.71 -1.82
N TYR A 144 -2.61 2.86 -1.21
CA TYR A 144 -2.66 4.16 -1.86
C TYR A 144 -1.29 4.82 -1.86
N ILE A 145 -1.04 5.66 -2.84
CA ILE A 145 0.08 6.60 -2.82
C ILE A 145 -0.49 8.01 -2.70
N ALA A 146 -0.01 8.75 -1.72
CA ALA A 146 -0.29 10.16 -1.52
C ALA A 146 1.01 10.97 -1.71
N PRO A 147 1.29 11.54 -2.89
CA PRO A 147 2.45 12.38 -3.08
C PRO A 147 2.37 13.62 -2.20
N LEU A 148 3.44 13.93 -1.46
CA LEU A 148 3.55 15.13 -0.64
C LEU A 148 4.52 16.12 -1.29
N SER A 149 4.27 17.42 -1.12
CA SER A 149 5.27 18.42 -1.46
C SER A 149 6.42 18.38 -0.44
N ASN A 150 7.64 18.73 -0.86
CA ASN A 150 8.86 18.67 -0.02
C ASN A 150 8.80 19.45 1.30
N THR A 151 7.76 20.27 1.51
CA THR A 151 7.60 21.14 2.69
C THR A 151 7.22 20.38 3.95
N TYR A 152 6.83 19.10 3.86
CA TYR A 152 6.19 18.37 4.95
C TYR A 152 7.02 17.20 5.51
N SER A 153 8.26 17.02 5.07
CA SER A 153 9.11 15.89 5.46
C SER A 153 9.51 15.84 6.96
N CYS A 154 9.19 16.87 7.74
CA CYS A 154 9.56 16.97 9.17
C CYS A 154 8.38 16.81 10.14
N LEU A 155 7.17 16.52 9.67
CA LEU A 155 5.94 16.56 10.49
C LEU A 155 5.50 15.21 11.08
N ILE A 156 6.37 14.20 11.12
CA ILE A 156 5.98 12.90 11.68
C ILE A 156 6.23 12.87 13.19
N ALA A 157 5.18 12.63 13.95
CA ALA A 157 5.24 12.27 15.35
C ALA A 157 4.82 10.80 15.50
N HIS A 158 5.69 9.96 16.08
CA HIS A 158 5.35 8.59 16.40
C HIS A 158 4.36 8.51 17.57
N ASP A 159 3.70 7.39 17.65
CA ASP A 159 2.76 7.01 18.68
C ASP A 159 3.42 6.02 19.62
N ASP A 160 3.43 6.30 20.92
CA ASP A 160 4.03 5.42 21.92
C ASP A 160 3.18 4.17 22.24
N HIS A 161 2.00 4.01 21.60
CA HIS A 161 1.06 2.91 21.89
C HIS A 161 1.11 1.77 20.87
N GLU A 162 0.99 2.06 19.57
CA GLU A 162 0.98 1.04 18.50
C GLU A 162 2.20 1.15 17.59
N THR A 163 2.72 2.36 17.40
CA THR A 163 3.85 2.66 16.52
C THR A 163 5.06 3.10 17.34
N VAL A 164 6.10 2.28 17.36
CA VAL A 164 7.35 2.57 18.10
C VAL A 164 8.13 3.70 17.46
N SER A 165 8.10 3.83 16.14
CA SER A 165 8.70 4.93 15.38
C SER A 165 8.02 5.06 14.02
N ALA A 166 8.03 6.28 13.48
CA ALA A 166 7.64 6.55 12.11
C ALA A 166 8.79 7.29 11.41
N ASP A 167 9.25 6.74 10.27
CA ASP A 167 10.44 7.21 9.58
C ASP A 167 10.16 7.45 8.09
N TRP A 168 10.75 8.52 7.55
CA TRP A 168 10.82 8.73 6.10
C TRP A 168 12.01 7.95 5.54
N LEU A 169 11.75 6.96 4.70
CA LEU A 169 12.78 6.13 4.09
C LEU A 169 12.67 6.17 2.56
N GLU A 170 13.81 6.36 1.92
CA GLU A 170 13.92 6.12 0.49
C GLU A 170 13.75 4.59 0.24
N PRO A 171 12.97 4.15 -0.79
CA PRO A 171 12.70 2.74 -1.02
C PRO A 171 13.96 1.87 -1.11
N ASN A 172 15.00 2.34 -1.80
CA ASN A 172 16.25 1.59 -1.94
C ASN A 172 17.03 1.51 -0.62
N ILE A 173 16.99 2.58 0.21
CA ILE A 173 17.60 2.58 1.54
C ILE A 173 16.84 1.60 2.44
N ALA A 174 15.52 1.62 2.45
CA ALA A 174 14.70 0.70 3.21
C ALA A 174 15.00 -0.77 2.85
N MET A 175 15.12 -1.08 1.56
CA MET A 175 15.47 -2.43 1.09
C MET A 175 16.90 -2.82 1.50
N ASN A 176 17.86 -1.90 1.44
CA ASN A 176 19.23 -2.17 1.91
C ASN A 176 19.25 -2.49 3.41
N GLU A 177 18.54 -1.71 4.24
CA GLU A 177 18.45 -1.98 5.68
C GLU A 177 17.71 -3.29 5.98
N TYR A 178 16.71 -3.66 5.18
CA TYR A 178 16.07 -4.96 5.25
C TYR A 178 17.07 -6.10 5.02
N TYR A 179 17.92 -6.02 3.98
CA TYR A 179 18.90 -7.07 3.70
C TYR A 179 20.05 -7.12 4.72
N LYS A 180 20.36 -6.00 5.39
CA LYS A 180 21.31 -5.95 6.51
C LYS A 180 20.72 -6.47 7.84
N ASN A 181 19.44 -6.88 7.88
CA ASN A 181 18.70 -7.25 9.09
C ASN A 181 18.50 -6.13 10.13
N SER A 182 18.65 -4.86 9.73
CA SER A 182 18.38 -3.72 10.59
C SER A 182 16.87 -3.53 10.79
N ILE A 183 16.09 -3.81 9.73
CA ILE A 183 14.62 -3.72 9.75
C ILE A 183 14.00 -4.97 9.12
N ASN A 184 12.72 -5.20 9.38
CA ASN A 184 11.96 -6.31 8.79
C ASN A 184 10.70 -5.80 8.11
N PHE A 185 10.36 -6.44 6.98
CA PHE A 185 9.15 -6.20 6.22
C PHE A 185 8.39 -7.50 5.95
N LEU A 186 7.09 -7.39 5.78
CA LEU A 186 6.27 -8.48 5.23
C LEU A 186 6.36 -8.48 3.69
N PRO A 187 6.04 -9.60 3.03
CA PRO A 187 6.14 -9.73 1.59
C PRO A 187 5.50 -8.60 0.76
N PRO A 188 4.29 -8.10 1.09
CA PRO A 188 3.70 -6.98 0.35
C PRO A 188 4.55 -5.71 0.38
N GLN A 189 5.10 -5.35 1.56
CA GLN A 189 5.97 -4.16 1.67
C GLN A 189 7.27 -4.32 0.88
N ILE A 190 7.88 -5.51 0.91
CA ILE A 190 9.10 -5.81 0.13
C ILE A 190 8.81 -5.65 -1.37
N TYR A 191 7.70 -6.21 -1.82
CA TYR A 191 7.30 -6.14 -3.23
C TYR A 191 7.04 -4.69 -3.65
N GLU A 192 6.32 -3.91 -2.84
CA GLU A 192 6.00 -2.52 -3.15
C GLU A 192 7.20 -1.58 -3.07
N LEU A 193 8.07 -1.75 -2.08
CA LEU A 193 9.32 -0.98 -2.01
C LEU A 193 10.21 -1.26 -3.22
N SER A 194 10.28 -2.53 -3.67
CA SER A 194 11.03 -2.88 -4.88
C SER A 194 10.43 -2.25 -6.13
N ARG A 195 9.10 -2.13 -6.24
CA ARG A 195 8.41 -1.42 -7.33
C ARG A 195 8.68 0.08 -7.29
N LEU A 196 8.53 0.70 -6.12
CA LEU A 196 8.76 2.14 -5.93
C LEU A 196 10.21 2.52 -6.19
N GLY A 197 11.17 1.67 -5.83
CA GLY A 197 12.59 1.88 -6.10
C GLY A 197 12.97 2.01 -7.58
N ASN A 198 12.08 1.62 -8.51
CA ASN A 198 12.29 1.83 -9.95
C ASN A 198 12.06 3.29 -10.39
N PHE A 199 11.39 4.11 -9.59
CA PHE A 199 11.19 5.52 -9.89
C PHE A 199 12.36 6.34 -9.34
N GLN A 200 13.21 6.84 -10.21
CA GLN A 200 14.37 7.66 -9.82
C GLN A 200 13.98 9.07 -9.32
N LYS A 201 12.79 9.55 -9.70
CA LYS A 201 12.28 10.87 -9.35
C LYS A 201 10.80 10.80 -9.00
N LEU A 202 10.40 11.57 -8.01
CA LEU A 202 8.99 11.71 -7.63
C LEU A 202 8.12 12.17 -8.80
N SER A 203 8.65 13.07 -9.66
CA SER A 203 7.93 13.55 -10.86
C SER A 203 7.55 12.40 -11.81
N ASN A 204 8.42 11.40 -11.98
CA ASN A 204 8.14 10.26 -12.86
C ASN A 204 7.02 9.37 -12.25
N LEU A 205 7.03 9.19 -10.93
CA LEU A 205 5.97 8.49 -10.22
C LEU A 205 4.64 9.22 -10.36
N ILE A 206 4.61 10.54 -10.14
CA ILE A 206 3.38 11.35 -10.27
C ILE A 206 2.84 11.33 -11.69
N GLU A 207 3.71 11.42 -12.70
CA GLU A 207 3.31 11.30 -14.09
C GLU A 207 2.66 9.93 -14.38
N TYR A 208 3.26 8.85 -13.89
CA TYR A 208 2.70 7.51 -14.00
C TYR A 208 1.34 7.40 -13.32
N LEU A 209 1.22 7.85 -12.06
CA LEU A 209 -0.02 7.83 -11.28
C LEU A 209 -1.12 8.65 -11.96
N SER A 210 -0.77 9.80 -12.52
CA SER A 210 -1.72 10.66 -13.22
C SER A 210 -2.23 10.01 -14.51
N LYS A 211 -1.37 9.29 -15.25
CA LYS A 211 -1.79 8.50 -16.43
C LYS A 211 -2.76 7.40 -16.00
N CYS A 212 -2.46 6.64 -14.93
CA CYS A 212 -3.35 5.61 -14.41
C CYS A 212 -4.71 6.16 -13.98
N LYS A 213 -4.71 7.31 -13.29
CA LYS A 213 -5.94 7.96 -12.82
C LYS A 213 -6.85 8.43 -13.95
N ASN A 214 -6.26 8.85 -15.08
CA ASN A 214 -6.98 9.36 -16.25
C ASN A 214 -7.36 8.27 -17.25
N ASP A 215 -6.83 7.07 -17.11
CA ASP A 215 -7.18 5.93 -17.93
C ASP A 215 -8.46 5.27 -17.41
N SER A 216 -9.54 5.34 -18.21
CA SER A 216 -10.83 4.76 -17.84
C SER A 216 -10.83 3.23 -17.75
N GLU A 217 -9.86 2.58 -18.36
CA GLU A 217 -9.68 1.13 -18.37
C GLU A 217 -8.70 0.66 -17.30
N TYR A 218 -7.98 1.60 -16.67
CA TYR A 218 -7.05 1.24 -15.60
C TYR A 218 -7.81 0.68 -14.40
N GLN A 219 -7.41 -0.51 -13.99
CA GLN A 219 -7.97 -1.20 -12.83
C GLN A 219 -6.82 -1.84 -12.04
N ILE A 220 -6.83 -1.62 -10.73
CA ILE A 220 -5.97 -2.39 -9.85
C ILE A 220 -6.57 -3.80 -9.70
N LYS A 221 -5.75 -4.81 -10.01
CA LYS A 221 -6.14 -6.20 -9.81
C LYS A 221 -5.75 -6.68 -8.43
N ARG A 222 -6.62 -7.50 -7.83
CA ARG A 222 -6.33 -8.19 -6.57
C ARG A 222 -5.15 -9.14 -6.77
N MET A 223 -4.06 -8.90 -6.05
CA MET A 223 -2.87 -9.72 -6.07
C MET A 223 -2.95 -10.76 -4.96
N LEU A 224 -3.06 -12.03 -5.34
CA LEU A 224 -3.02 -13.17 -4.42
C LEU A 224 -1.74 -13.95 -4.70
N GLY A 225 -0.77 -13.91 -3.80
CA GLY A 225 0.42 -14.74 -3.91
C GLY A 225 0.11 -16.19 -3.54
N ILE A 226 0.50 -17.13 -4.41
CA ILE A 226 0.39 -18.56 -4.13
C ILE A 226 1.73 -19.08 -3.59
N CYS A 227 1.67 -19.67 -2.42
CA CYS A 227 2.86 -20.12 -1.72
C CYS A 227 3.23 -21.56 -2.15
N TYR A 228 4.47 -21.73 -2.60
CA TYR A 228 5.07 -23.04 -2.87
C TYR A 228 6.20 -23.30 -1.88
N LYS A 229 6.16 -24.47 -1.25
CA LYS A 229 7.26 -24.99 -0.42
C LYS A 229 8.01 -26.03 -1.20
N ILE A 230 9.27 -25.75 -1.51
CA ILE A 230 10.19 -26.68 -2.19
C ILE A 230 11.39 -26.97 -1.27
N PRO A 231 12.22 -28.01 -1.56
CA PRO A 231 13.35 -28.36 -0.70
C PRO A 231 14.34 -27.23 -0.44
N GLU A 232 14.57 -26.37 -1.43
CA GLU A 232 15.58 -25.31 -1.40
C GLU A 232 15.05 -23.97 -0.89
N ALA A 233 13.74 -23.70 -1.10
CA ALA A 233 13.17 -22.38 -0.87
C ALA A 233 11.67 -22.42 -0.55
N MET A 234 11.16 -21.29 -0.09
CA MET A 234 9.74 -20.94 -0.14
C MET A 234 9.56 -19.90 -1.24
N LEU A 235 8.61 -20.13 -2.13
CA LEU A 235 8.26 -19.24 -3.22
C LEU A 235 6.89 -18.64 -2.95
N LEU A 236 6.73 -17.34 -3.20
CA LEU A 236 5.44 -16.69 -3.27
C LEU A 236 5.24 -16.22 -4.72
N ILE A 237 4.54 -17.06 -5.48
CA ILE A 237 4.28 -16.83 -6.91
C ILE A 237 3.13 -15.84 -7.05
N MET A 238 3.37 -14.74 -7.75
CA MET A 238 2.41 -13.66 -7.93
C MET A 238 1.70 -13.78 -9.29
N PRO A 239 0.50 -13.17 -9.45
CA PRO A 239 -0.19 -13.14 -10.73
C PRO A 239 0.71 -12.62 -11.86
N GLY A 240 0.66 -13.27 -13.02
CA GLY A 240 1.49 -12.95 -14.19
C GLY A 240 2.79 -13.74 -14.29
N ASP A 241 3.17 -14.50 -13.27
CA ASP A 241 4.24 -15.49 -13.34
C ASP A 241 3.79 -16.70 -14.19
N GLU A 242 4.69 -17.34 -14.95
CA GLU A 242 4.36 -18.53 -15.76
C GLU A 242 3.94 -19.73 -14.91
N HIS A 243 4.40 -19.80 -13.66
CA HIS A 243 4.04 -20.85 -12.70
C HIS A 243 2.85 -20.50 -11.82
N TYR A 244 2.17 -19.38 -12.09
CA TYR A 244 0.97 -19.01 -11.33
C TYR A 244 -0.18 -19.96 -11.69
N PRO A 245 -0.83 -20.64 -10.70
CA PRO A 245 -1.90 -21.58 -10.99
C PRO A 245 -3.10 -20.92 -11.65
N LEU A 246 -3.67 -21.55 -12.69
CA LEU A 246 -4.84 -21.02 -13.40
C LEU A 246 -6.10 -21.03 -12.54
N ASP A 247 -6.18 -21.94 -11.57
CA ASP A 247 -7.27 -22.12 -10.62
C ASP A 247 -6.99 -21.48 -9.25
N ALA A 248 -6.00 -20.59 -9.17
CA ALA A 248 -5.63 -19.92 -7.94
C ALA A 248 -6.84 -19.18 -7.31
N SER A 249 -7.09 -19.46 -6.05
CA SER A 249 -8.21 -18.89 -5.28
C SER A 249 -7.81 -18.56 -3.85
N PHE A 250 -8.67 -17.87 -3.14
CA PHE A 250 -8.47 -17.57 -1.70
C PHE A 250 -8.26 -18.85 -0.87
N THR A 251 -8.85 -19.96 -1.27
CA THR A 251 -8.76 -21.24 -0.56
C THR A 251 -7.55 -22.08 -0.98
N THR A 252 -6.78 -21.65 -1.99
CA THR A 252 -5.58 -22.38 -2.42
C THR A 252 -4.60 -22.51 -1.25
N PRO A 253 -4.27 -23.74 -0.82
CA PRO A 253 -3.37 -23.97 0.31
C PRO A 253 -1.91 -23.69 -0.07
N ILE A 254 -1.00 -23.82 0.90
CA ILE A 254 0.42 -23.88 0.60
C ILE A 254 0.68 -25.16 -0.19
N LEU A 255 1.20 -25.00 -1.41
CA LEU A 255 1.53 -26.12 -2.29
C LEU A 255 2.92 -26.66 -1.94
N SER A 256 3.06 -27.96 -1.81
CA SER A 256 4.35 -28.62 -1.56
C SER A 256 4.78 -29.39 -2.79
N SER A 257 6.06 -29.25 -3.19
CA SER A 257 6.62 -29.91 -4.35
C SER A 257 8.04 -30.38 -4.05
N ASN A 258 8.43 -31.51 -4.67
CA ASN A 258 9.83 -31.99 -4.67
C ASN A 258 10.66 -31.37 -5.82
N GLN A 259 10.07 -30.44 -6.58
CA GLN A 259 10.76 -29.71 -7.63
C GLN A 259 11.87 -28.84 -7.04
N THR A 260 12.83 -28.45 -7.87
CA THR A 260 13.95 -27.59 -7.54
C THR A 260 13.71 -26.15 -8.04
N LEU A 261 14.52 -25.21 -7.64
CA LEU A 261 14.45 -23.83 -8.20
C LEU A 261 14.63 -23.80 -9.72
N LYS A 262 15.37 -24.77 -10.30
CA LYS A 262 15.54 -24.88 -11.76
C LYS A 262 14.24 -25.22 -12.48
N ASP A 263 13.38 -26.01 -11.86
CA ASP A 263 12.08 -26.38 -12.43
C ASP A 263 11.11 -25.18 -12.43
N PHE A 264 11.38 -24.17 -11.61
CA PHE A 264 10.67 -22.90 -11.57
C PHE A 264 11.34 -21.81 -12.42
N ASP A 265 12.47 -22.08 -13.09
CA ASP A 265 13.03 -21.11 -14.04
C ASP A 265 12.14 -20.98 -15.27
N SER A 266 11.79 -19.76 -15.62
CA SER A 266 10.83 -19.44 -16.68
C SER A 266 11.19 -18.11 -17.34
N LYS A 267 10.59 -17.85 -18.52
CA LYS A 267 10.80 -16.61 -19.26
C LYS A 267 10.10 -15.43 -18.60
N ILE A 268 8.99 -15.69 -17.92
CA ILE A 268 8.25 -14.67 -17.19
C ILE A 268 8.21 -15.09 -15.72
N GLN A 269 8.79 -14.27 -14.86
CA GLN A 269 8.81 -14.45 -13.42
C GLN A 269 8.23 -13.23 -12.73
N ASN A 270 7.36 -13.46 -11.76
CA ASN A 270 6.84 -12.44 -10.85
C ASN A 270 6.61 -13.11 -9.50
N ARG A 271 7.64 -13.13 -8.66
CA ARG A 271 7.63 -13.88 -7.42
C ARG A 271 8.54 -13.32 -6.36
N LEU A 272 8.29 -13.73 -5.12
CA LEU A 272 9.27 -13.57 -4.04
C LEU A 272 9.83 -14.96 -3.71
N VAL A 273 11.12 -15.01 -3.43
CA VAL A 273 11.87 -16.24 -3.09
C VAL A 273 12.54 -16.04 -1.73
N MET A 274 12.40 -17.03 -0.84
CA MET A 274 13.10 -17.07 0.43
C MET A 274 13.81 -18.43 0.55
N MET A 275 15.13 -18.41 0.57
CA MET A 275 15.94 -19.63 0.68
C MET A 275 15.77 -20.29 2.05
N ASN A 276 15.68 -21.63 2.07
CA ASN A 276 15.53 -22.42 3.30
C ASN A 276 16.84 -22.52 4.11
N LYS A 277 17.99 -22.30 3.47
CA LYS A 277 19.34 -22.42 4.07
C LYS A 277 20.02 -21.07 4.07
N GLY A 278 20.83 -20.81 5.09
CA GLY A 278 21.59 -19.58 5.29
C GLY A 278 21.17 -18.86 6.57
N ASP A 279 22.06 -18.01 7.07
CA ASP A 279 21.84 -17.28 8.35
C ASP A 279 20.80 -16.17 8.23
N ASN A 280 20.55 -15.70 7.00
CA ASN A 280 19.62 -14.60 6.70
C ASN A 280 18.52 -15.05 5.75
N ARG A 281 17.39 -15.55 6.33
CA ARG A 281 16.22 -15.92 5.53
C ARG A 281 15.42 -14.66 5.19
N LYS A 282 15.72 -14.08 4.03
CA LYS A 282 15.03 -12.89 3.52
C LYS A 282 14.29 -13.20 2.22
N TRP A 283 13.13 -12.60 2.07
CA TRP A 283 12.42 -12.58 0.81
C TRP A 283 13.15 -11.73 -0.20
N GLN A 284 13.30 -12.22 -1.42
CA GLN A 284 13.89 -11.53 -2.56
C GLN A 284 12.85 -11.47 -3.68
N VAL A 285 12.72 -10.32 -4.32
CA VAL A 285 11.83 -10.17 -5.47
C VAL A 285 12.56 -10.63 -6.72
N HIS A 286 12.00 -11.60 -7.40
CA HIS A 286 12.44 -12.09 -8.70
C HIS A 286 11.43 -11.67 -9.76
N TYR A 287 11.84 -10.82 -10.65
CA TYR A 287 11.04 -10.38 -11.78
C TYR A 287 11.81 -10.56 -13.09
N LYS A 288 11.16 -11.16 -14.08
CA LYS A 288 11.70 -11.39 -15.41
C LYS A 288 10.56 -11.32 -16.41
N ASP A 289 10.66 -10.50 -17.43
CA ASP A 289 9.71 -10.45 -18.54
C ASP A 289 10.47 -10.29 -19.85
N SER A 290 10.27 -11.23 -20.76
CA SER A 290 10.88 -11.22 -22.10
C SER A 290 10.12 -10.35 -23.11
N ASN A 291 8.93 -9.85 -22.75
CA ASN A 291 8.06 -9.13 -23.66
C ASN A 291 8.02 -7.64 -23.34
N GLU A 292 8.74 -6.82 -24.12
CA GLU A 292 8.80 -5.37 -23.96
C GLU A 292 7.43 -4.67 -24.04
N ASN A 293 6.45 -5.25 -24.73
CA ASN A 293 5.10 -4.69 -24.88
C ASN A 293 4.24 -4.85 -23.59
N ARG A 294 4.62 -5.67 -22.63
CA ARG A 294 3.98 -5.77 -21.31
C ARG A 294 4.47 -4.73 -20.31
N LYS A 295 5.41 -3.88 -20.70
CA LYS A 295 5.95 -2.79 -19.85
C LYS A 295 4.87 -1.83 -19.32
N ASN A 296 3.71 -1.76 -19.98
CA ASN A 296 2.61 -0.88 -19.60
C ASN A 296 1.54 -1.51 -18.72
N GLN A 297 1.62 -2.82 -18.46
CA GLN A 297 0.69 -3.50 -17.56
C GLN A 297 1.37 -3.83 -16.23
N LEU A 298 1.35 -2.89 -15.29
CA LEU A 298 1.61 -3.09 -13.84
C LEU A 298 2.98 -3.62 -13.41
N TYR A 299 3.87 -3.99 -14.32
CA TYR A 299 5.16 -4.57 -13.99
C TYR A 299 6.27 -3.53 -14.17
N ILE A 300 6.54 -2.79 -13.12
CA ILE A 300 7.72 -1.94 -13.05
C ILE A 300 8.93 -2.87 -12.96
N LYS A 301 9.88 -2.68 -13.88
CA LYS A 301 11.11 -3.46 -13.97
C LYS A 301 11.81 -3.49 -12.59
N PRO A 302 12.18 -4.66 -12.04
CA PRO A 302 13.03 -4.69 -10.85
C PRO A 302 14.39 -4.04 -11.14
N LEU A 303 15.04 -3.58 -10.12
CA LEU A 303 16.44 -3.18 -10.15
C LEU A 303 17.29 -4.41 -10.48
N THR A 304 17.64 -4.62 -11.76
CA THR A 304 18.41 -5.80 -12.18
C THR A 304 19.93 -5.61 -12.09
N ASP A 305 20.44 -4.39 -11.92
CA ASP A 305 21.85 -4.10 -12.07
C ASP A 305 22.57 -3.82 -10.72
N GLY A 306 22.36 -4.62 -9.72
CA GLY A 306 23.08 -4.45 -8.44
C GLY A 306 22.92 -5.57 -7.44
N TRP A 307 21.98 -6.45 -7.63
CA TRP A 307 21.64 -7.46 -6.63
C TRP A 307 22.45 -8.76 -6.72
N GLU A 308 23.17 -8.99 -7.81
CA GLU A 308 24.06 -10.17 -7.97
C GLU A 308 25.37 -10.06 -7.19
N LYS A 309 25.62 -8.94 -6.50
CA LYS A 309 26.87 -8.65 -5.79
C LYS A 309 26.75 -8.47 -4.28
N LEU A 310 25.61 -8.83 -3.67
CA LEU A 310 25.46 -8.82 -2.21
C LEU A 310 25.24 -10.21 -1.65
#